data_78b3361609162846fc6b75fbb1c320ab
#
_entry.id   78b3361609162846fc6b75fbb1c320ab
#
_cell.length_a   1.000
_cell.length_b   1.000
_cell.length_c   1.000
_cell.angle_alpha   90.00
_cell.angle_beta   90.00
_cell.angle_gamma   90.00
#
_symmetry.space_group_name_H-M   'P 1'
#
loop_
_entity.id
_entity.type
_entity.pdbx_description
1 polymer ?
#
loop_
_entity_poly.entity_id
_entity_poly.type
_entity_poly.pdbx_seq_one_letter_code
_entity_poly.pdbx_strand_id
1 'polypeptide(L)'
;VTDALTAFGLSASDSGHFADILAAASSNANTNVSMMGETFKYAAPVLGSLGYSAEDSAIAIGLMANAGIKSSQAGTALRSAITNLAKPTGTVASAMEQYGISLTDSSGKMYSLRELMEQLRQKLGGLSEAEQAQAAASLFGKEAMSGMLAIINGSPADFEKLSNAIDTCSDTVDGYNGTTEKMAAVMQDNLAGQVTILKSQLEELAISFSDILMPTIRSVVSRIQELVDKLNQLDPQTKETIAKIALVAAALG
;
A
#
# COMPACT_ATOMS: atom_id res chain seq x y z
N VAL A 1 -1.00 6.52 0.74
CA VAL A 1 -0.17 7.06 1.84
C VAL A 1 -0.89 8.21 2.50
N THR A 2 -1.27 9.28 1.78
CA THR A 2 -1.90 10.49 2.35
C THR A 2 -3.16 10.16 3.17
N ASP A 3 -4.07 9.33 2.63
CA ASP A 3 -5.30 8.93 3.33
C ASP A 3 -5.01 8.20 4.65
N ALA A 4 -3.96 7.38 4.69
CA ALA A 4 -3.56 6.66 5.89
C ALA A 4 -2.94 7.61 6.93
N LEU A 5 -2.10 8.57 6.53
CA LEU A 5 -1.58 9.61 7.40
C LEU A 5 -2.72 10.36 8.08
N THR A 6 -3.68 10.86 7.30
CA THR A 6 -4.85 11.55 7.82
C THR A 6 -5.66 10.69 8.78
N ALA A 7 -5.85 9.41 8.46
CA ALA A 7 -6.61 8.49 9.30
C ALA A 7 -5.97 8.24 10.67
N PHE A 8 -4.63 8.20 10.73
CA PHE A 8 -3.89 8.10 12.00
C PHE A 8 -3.62 9.44 12.68
N GLY A 9 -4.13 10.56 12.15
CA GLY A 9 -3.90 11.89 12.69
C GLY A 9 -2.46 12.39 12.52
N LEU A 10 -1.71 11.78 11.59
CA LEU A 10 -0.34 12.15 11.25
C LEU A 10 -0.33 13.35 10.30
N SER A 11 0.71 14.17 10.40
CA SER A 11 0.93 15.35 9.56
C SER A 11 1.73 15.01 8.30
N ALA A 12 1.85 15.95 7.38
CA ALA A 12 2.70 15.78 6.19
C ALA A 12 4.19 15.60 6.55
N SER A 13 4.65 16.16 7.68
CA SER A 13 6.02 15.97 8.17
C SER A 13 6.31 14.51 8.57
N ASP A 14 5.28 13.74 8.95
CA ASP A 14 5.42 12.35 9.37
C ASP A 14 5.46 11.37 8.16
N SER A 15 5.36 11.91 6.93
CA SER A 15 5.35 11.07 5.71
C SER A 15 6.61 10.23 5.54
N GLY A 16 7.78 10.77 5.93
CA GLY A 16 9.06 10.04 5.90
C GLY A 16 9.04 8.85 6.87
N HIS A 17 8.63 9.09 8.10
CA HIS A 17 8.48 8.05 9.12
C HIS A 17 7.48 6.96 8.66
N PHE A 18 6.31 7.37 8.15
CA PHE A 18 5.32 6.41 7.65
C PHE A 18 5.84 5.59 6.46
N ALA A 19 6.63 6.22 5.56
CA ALA A 19 7.27 5.50 4.46
C ALA A 19 8.28 4.46 4.97
N ASP A 20 9.06 4.80 6.01
CA ASP A 20 10.00 3.88 6.65
C ASP A 20 9.29 2.69 7.32
N ILE A 21 8.15 2.91 7.98
CA ILE A 21 7.30 1.83 8.50
C ILE A 21 6.86 0.87 7.38
N LEU A 22 6.36 1.40 6.25
CA LEU A 22 5.95 0.59 5.11
C LEU A 22 7.11 -0.19 4.50
N ALA A 23 8.28 0.44 4.38
CA ALA A 23 9.50 -0.16 3.86
C ALA A 23 10.00 -1.27 4.80
N ALA A 24 10.10 -1.00 6.09
CA ALA A 24 10.52 -1.97 7.11
C ALA A 24 9.59 -3.19 7.15
N ALA A 25 8.28 -2.98 7.19
CA ALA A 25 7.30 -4.07 7.19
C ALA A 25 7.35 -4.88 5.89
N SER A 26 7.44 -4.23 4.72
CA SER A 26 7.51 -4.93 3.43
C SER A 26 8.78 -5.73 3.23
N SER A 27 9.89 -5.35 3.88
CA SER A 27 11.16 -6.08 3.83
C SER A 27 11.20 -7.27 4.78
N ASN A 28 10.35 -7.26 5.81
CA ASN A 28 10.36 -8.25 6.88
C ASN A 28 9.13 -9.16 6.89
N ALA A 29 8.20 -8.97 5.93
CA ALA A 29 7.03 -9.80 5.72
C ALA A 29 6.83 -10.14 4.24
N ASN A 30 6.01 -11.13 3.95
CA ASN A 30 5.66 -11.54 2.59
C ASN A 30 4.65 -10.57 1.94
N THR A 31 5.04 -9.32 1.76
CA THR A 31 4.21 -8.27 1.20
C THR A 31 5.07 -7.24 0.42
N ASN A 32 4.45 -6.18 -0.05
CA ASN A 32 5.13 -5.01 -0.61
C ASN A 32 4.40 -3.73 -0.21
N VAL A 33 5.04 -2.58 -0.44
CA VAL A 33 4.52 -1.26 -0.07
C VAL A 33 3.13 -0.98 -0.67
N SER A 34 2.89 -1.40 -1.92
CA SER A 34 1.59 -1.21 -2.59
C SER A 34 0.48 -2.02 -1.91
N MET A 35 0.75 -3.29 -1.60
CA MET A 35 -0.21 -4.15 -0.89
C MET A 35 -0.50 -3.64 0.52
N MET A 36 0.53 -3.15 1.23
CA MET A 36 0.35 -2.53 2.54
C MET A 36 -0.48 -1.25 2.45
N GLY A 37 -0.19 -0.40 1.48
CA GLY A 37 -0.98 0.82 1.22
C GLY A 37 -2.45 0.52 0.96
N GLU A 38 -2.74 -0.53 0.19
CA GLU A 38 -4.13 -0.98 -0.03
C GLU A 38 -4.76 -1.50 1.27
N THR A 39 -4.03 -2.24 2.10
CA THR A 39 -4.53 -2.69 3.42
C THR A 39 -4.86 -1.51 4.32
N PHE A 40 -3.98 -0.52 4.43
CA PHE A 40 -4.20 0.68 5.23
C PHE A 40 -5.41 1.50 4.77
N LYS A 41 -5.68 1.57 3.48
CA LYS A 41 -6.86 2.24 2.94
C LYS A 41 -8.17 1.73 3.57
N TYR A 42 -8.25 0.42 3.85
CA TYR A 42 -9.42 -0.19 4.47
C TYR A 42 -9.41 -0.16 6.00
N ALA A 43 -8.26 -0.32 6.63
CA ALA A 43 -8.14 -0.49 8.08
C ALA A 43 -7.86 0.81 8.83
N ALA A 44 -7.05 1.72 8.27
CA ALA A 44 -6.58 2.92 8.96
C ALA A 44 -7.69 3.81 9.53
N PRO A 45 -8.85 4.04 8.85
CA PRO A 45 -9.89 4.87 9.40
C PRO A 45 -10.44 4.37 10.75
N VAL A 46 -10.57 3.05 10.92
CA VAL A 46 -11.05 2.46 12.18
C VAL A 46 -9.93 2.43 13.22
N LEU A 47 -8.73 2.00 12.81
CA LEU A 47 -7.59 1.91 13.72
C LEU A 47 -7.22 3.27 14.29
N GLY A 48 -7.10 4.29 13.45
CA GLY A 48 -6.80 5.66 13.86
C GLY A 48 -7.88 6.28 14.73
N SER A 49 -9.17 6.02 14.44
CA SER A 49 -10.28 6.52 15.28
C SER A 49 -10.28 5.95 16.70
N LEU A 50 -9.67 4.79 16.91
CA LEU A 50 -9.49 4.14 18.20
C LEU A 50 -8.15 4.47 18.87
N GLY A 51 -7.31 5.29 18.21
CA GLY A 51 -6.01 5.72 18.74
C GLY A 51 -4.89 4.68 18.57
N TYR A 52 -5.07 3.66 17.74
CA TYR A 52 -4.00 2.72 17.41
C TYR A 52 -2.95 3.38 16.51
N SER A 53 -1.70 2.97 16.66
CA SER A 53 -0.58 3.50 15.89
C SER A 53 -0.44 2.86 14.50
N ALA A 54 0.23 3.55 13.59
CA ALA A 54 0.59 3.02 12.28
C ALA A 54 1.60 1.87 12.39
N GLU A 55 2.51 1.96 13.36
CA GLU A 55 3.55 0.98 13.68
C GLU A 55 2.93 -0.37 14.04
N ASP A 56 2.10 -0.40 15.07
CA ASP A 56 1.44 -1.63 15.51
C ASP A 56 0.51 -2.20 14.44
N SER A 57 -0.13 -1.32 13.67
CA SER A 57 -0.95 -1.71 12.53
C SER A 57 -0.12 -2.40 11.43
N ALA A 58 1.08 -1.90 11.17
CA ALA A 58 2.00 -2.51 10.19
C ALA A 58 2.49 -3.89 10.63
N ILE A 59 2.71 -4.10 11.93
CA ILE A 59 3.02 -5.44 12.50
C ILE A 59 1.87 -6.41 12.24
N ALA A 60 0.63 -6.02 12.56
CA ALA A 60 -0.55 -6.86 12.31
C ALA A 60 -0.70 -7.23 10.83
N ILE A 61 -0.52 -6.24 9.94
CA ILE A 61 -0.58 -6.44 8.49
C ILE A 61 0.52 -7.38 8.00
N GLY A 62 1.73 -7.23 8.52
CA GLY A 62 2.87 -8.10 8.20
C GLY A 62 2.64 -9.55 8.59
N LEU A 63 2.09 -9.81 9.78
CA LEU A 63 1.75 -11.15 10.24
C LEU A 63 0.65 -11.79 9.36
N MET A 64 -0.39 -11.04 9.00
CA MET A 64 -1.40 -11.52 8.06
C MET A 64 -0.80 -11.85 6.69
N ALA A 65 0.12 -10.99 6.21
CA ALA A 65 0.77 -11.16 4.92
C ALA A 65 1.66 -12.41 4.86
N ASN A 66 2.32 -12.78 5.96
CA ASN A 66 3.09 -14.02 6.06
C ASN A 66 2.20 -15.26 5.92
N ALA A 67 0.96 -15.18 6.36
CA ALA A 67 -0.06 -16.22 6.16
C ALA A 67 -0.78 -16.12 4.79
N GLY A 68 -0.36 -15.24 3.89
CA GLY A 68 -0.95 -15.06 2.56
C GLY A 68 -2.15 -14.12 2.49
N ILE A 69 -2.58 -13.51 3.60
CA ILE A 69 -3.71 -12.59 3.65
C ILE A 69 -3.18 -11.17 3.45
N LYS A 70 -3.50 -10.54 2.30
CA LYS A 70 -2.85 -9.31 1.82
C LYS A 70 -3.88 -8.32 1.28
N SER A 71 -3.43 -7.09 1.05
CA SER A 71 -4.20 -6.02 0.37
C SER A 71 -5.58 -5.78 1.01
N SER A 72 -6.61 -5.63 0.23
CA SER A 72 -7.98 -5.35 0.69
C SER A 72 -8.54 -6.44 1.63
N GLN A 73 -8.14 -7.70 1.44
CA GLN A 73 -8.57 -8.81 2.30
C GLN A 73 -8.04 -8.63 3.74
N ALA A 74 -6.75 -8.33 3.90
CA ALA A 74 -6.17 -8.05 5.22
C ALA A 74 -6.80 -6.80 5.85
N GLY A 75 -7.00 -5.74 5.07
CA GLY A 75 -7.61 -4.50 5.55
C GLY A 75 -9.05 -4.69 6.00
N THR A 76 -9.84 -5.44 5.25
CA THR A 76 -11.23 -5.76 5.62
C THR A 76 -11.29 -6.64 6.86
N ALA A 77 -10.45 -7.67 6.96
CA ALA A 77 -10.38 -8.55 8.11
C ALA A 77 -10.01 -7.77 9.39
N LEU A 78 -8.95 -6.96 9.33
CA LEU A 78 -8.49 -6.17 10.47
C LEU A 78 -9.54 -5.14 10.91
N ARG A 79 -10.11 -4.40 9.96
CA ARG A 79 -11.21 -3.46 10.22
C ARG A 79 -12.40 -4.15 10.90
N SER A 80 -12.85 -5.27 10.36
CA SER A 80 -14.01 -6.01 10.89
C SER A 80 -13.73 -6.55 12.30
N ALA A 81 -12.57 -7.16 12.52
CA ALA A 81 -12.17 -7.67 13.83
C ALA A 81 -12.18 -6.56 14.89
N ILE A 82 -11.51 -5.46 14.61
CA ILE A 82 -11.41 -4.34 15.57
C ILE A 82 -12.77 -3.69 15.79
N THR A 83 -13.61 -3.55 14.76
CA THR A 83 -14.97 -3.02 14.91
C THR A 83 -15.83 -3.93 15.81
N ASN A 84 -15.75 -5.24 15.63
CA ASN A 84 -16.50 -6.19 16.47
C ASN A 84 -16.07 -6.14 17.92
N LEU A 85 -14.78 -6.01 18.21
CA LEU A 85 -14.28 -5.88 19.57
C LEU A 85 -14.62 -4.51 20.19
N ALA A 86 -14.58 -3.42 19.42
CA ALA A 86 -14.88 -2.08 19.90
C ALA A 86 -16.38 -1.84 20.15
N LYS A 87 -17.23 -2.54 19.39
CA LYS A 87 -18.70 -2.48 19.55
C LYS A 87 -19.27 -3.91 19.64
N PRO A 88 -19.03 -4.62 20.74
CA PRO A 88 -19.37 -6.03 20.84
C PRO A 88 -20.89 -6.24 20.83
N THR A 89 -21.34 -7.17 19.97
CA THR A 89 -22.68 -7.74 20.08
C THR A 89 -22.75 -8.71 21.27
N GLY A 90 -23.95 -9.18 21.65
CA GLY A 90 -24.08 -10.13 22.77
C GLY A 90 -23.16 -11.37 22.64
N THR A 91 -23.04 -11.94 21.44
CA THR A 91 -22.13 -13.06 21.16
C THR A 91 -20.65 -12.68 21.34
N VAL A 92 -20.26 -11.52 20.80
CA VAL A 92 -18.89 -11.04 20.93
C VAL A 92 -18.55 -10.71 22.38
N ALA A 93 -19.45 -10.03 23.09
CA ALA A 93 -19.25 -9.69 24.51
C ALA A 93 -19.10 -10.97 25.37
N SER A 94 -19.95 -11.97 25.16
CA SER A 94 -19.82 -13.26 25.86
C SER A 94 -18.51 -13.98 25.55
N ALA A 95 -18.07 -13.94 24.31
CA ALA A 95 -16.78 -14.52 23.91
C ALA A 95 -15.59 -13.75 24.52
N MET A 96 -15.65 -12.41 24.54
CA MET A 96 -14.63 -11.57 25.19
C MET A 96 -14.50 -11.92 26.69
N GLU A 97 -15.63 -12.06 27.38
CA GLU A 97 -15.66 -12.49 28.77
C GLU A 97 -15.10 -13.91 28.96
N GLN A 98 -15.58 -14.86 28.15
CA GLN A 98 -15.16 -16.27 28.19
C GLN A 98 -13.67 -16.46 28.04
N TYR A 99 -13.04 -15.74 27.10
CA TYR A 99 -11.61 -15.85 26.81
C TYR A 99 -10.76 -14.80 27.53
N GLY A 100 -11.37 -13.92 28.31
CA GLY A 100 -10.68 -12.86 29.06
C GLY A 100 -10.00 -11.84 28.13
N ILE A 101 -10.66 -11.47 27.03
CA ILE A 101 -10.19 -10.47 26.07
C ILE A 101 -10.79 -9.11 26.44
N SER A 102 -9.96 -8.08 26.53
CA SER A 102 -10.39 -6.71 26.79
C SER A 102 -9.64 -5.73 25.89
N LEU A 103 -10.30 -4.64 25.49
CA LEU A 103 -9.67 -3.52 24.79
C LEU A 103 -9.07 -2.49 25.75
N THR A 104 -9.43 -2.55 27.05
CA THR A 104 -8.97 -1.61 28.05
C THR A 104 -8.39 -2.34 29.26
N ASP A 105 -7.46 -1.68 29.91
CA ASP A 105 -6.93 -2.12 31.20
C ASP A 105 -7.93 -1.85 32.35
N SER A 106 -7.54 -2.17 33.56
CA SER A 106 -8.36 -1.98 34.76
C SER A 106 -8.61 -0.48 35.09
N SER A 107 -7.84 0.43 34.53
CA SER A 107 -8.02 1.89 34.65
C SER A 107 -8.94 2.49 33.60
N GLY A 108 -9.35 1.69 32.58
CA GLY A 108 -10.14 2.12 31.43
C GLY A 108 -9.30 2.68 30.28
N LYS A 109 -7.97 2.60 30.36
CA LYS A 109 -7.07 3.01 29.28
C LYS A 109 -7.07 1.94 28.18
N MET A 110 -7.19 2.37 26.92
CA MET A 110 -7.08 1.46 25.76
C MET A 110 -5.69 0.80 25.71
N TYR A 111 -5.67 -0.50 25.50
CA TYR A 111 -4.44 -1.20 25.11
C TYR A 111 -4.00 -0.74 23.72
N SER A 112 -2.69 -0.74 23.47
CA SER A 112 -2.17 -0.62 22.11
C SER A 112 -2.60 -1.83 21.27
N LEU A 113 -2.52 -1.71 19.94
CA LEU A 113 -2.84 -2.84 19.08
C LEU A 113 -1.86 -4.00 19.29
N ARG A 114 -0.61 -3.70 19.59
CA ARG A 114 0.43 -4.69 19.96
C ARG A 114 0.04 -5.45 21.20
N GLU A 115 -0.33 -4.76 22.30
CA GLU A 115 -0.78 -5.38 23.54
C GLU A 115 -2.03 -6.24 23.30
N LEU A 116 -2.97 -5.78 22.48
CA LEU A 116 -4.14 -6.56 22.10
C LEU A 116 -3.75 -7.84 21.33
N MET A 117 -2.83 -7.73 20.37
CA MET A 117 -2.33 -8.91 19.65
C MET A 117 -1.65 -9.91 20.57
N GLU A 118 -0.81 -9.44 21.49
CA GLU A 118 -0.17 -10.28 22.50
C GLU A 118 -1.20 -10.97 23.39
N GLN A 119 -2.22 -10.24 23.85
CA GLN A 119 -3.32 -10.78 24.64
C GLN A 119 -4.05 -11.89 23.88
N LEU A 120 -4.38 -11.67 22.60
CA LEU A 120 -5.03 -12.69 21.76
C LEU A 120 -4.16 -13.93 21.58
N ARG A 121 -2.87 -13.75 21.35
CA ARG A 121 -1.89 -14.84 21.19
C ARG A 121 -1.76 -15.67 22.47
N GLN A 122 -1.66 -15.01 23.64
CA GLN A 122 -1.56 -15.66 24.94
C GLN A 122 -2.83 -16.43 25.32
N LYS A 123 -4.00 -15.84 25.06
CA LYS A 123 -5.28 -16.42 25.48
C LYS A 123 -5.80 -17.49 24.53
N LEU A 124 -5.56 -17.34 23.24
CA LEU A 124 -6.14 -18.20 22.22
C LEU A 124 -5.10 -19.15 21.59
N GLY A 125 -3.81 -18.81 21.59
CA GLY A 125 -2.77 -19.58 20.90
C GLY A 125 -2.54 -21.00 21.48
N GLY A 126 -2.90 -21.22 22.74
CA GLY A 126 -2.80 -22.56 23.39
C GLY A 126 -4.03 -23.44 23.24
N LEU A 127 -5.11 -22.96 22.62
CA LEU A 127 -6.33 -23.70 22.38
C LEU A 127 -6.14 -24.72 21.24
N SER A 128 -6.98 -25.76 21.21
CA SER A 128 -7.04 -26.65 20.04
C SER A 128 -7.52 -25.92 18.79
N GLU A 129 -7.19 -26.41 17.59
CA GLU A 129 -7.59 -25.78 16.32
C GLU A 129 -9.08 -25.52 16.23
N ALA A 130 -9.90 -26.48 16.69
CA ALA A 130 -11.36 -26.35 16.69
C ALA A 130 -11.84 -25.24 17.65
N GLU A 131 -11.25 -25.16 18.85
CA GLU A 131 -11.57 -24.11 19.83
C GLU A 131 -11.08 -22.75 19.36
N GLN A 132 -9.88 -22.65 18.75
CA GLN A 132 -9.38 -21.41 18.14
C GLN A 132 -10.31 -20.92 17.03
N ALA A 133 -10.75 -21.81 16.14
CA ALA A 133 -11.67 -21.44 15.06
C ALA A 133 -13.01 -20.96 15.62
N GLN A 134 -13.54 -21.60 16.65
CA GLN A 134 -14.78 -21.18 17.31
C GLN A 134 -14.61 -19.83 18.03
N ALA A 135 -13.51 -19.64 18.76
CA ALA A 135 -13.19 -18.39 19.44
C ALA A 135 -13.05 -17.25 18.44
N ALA A 136 -12.26 -17.46 17.37
CA ALA A 136 -12.05 -16.46 16.33
C ALA A 136 -13.35 -16.10 15.58
N ALA A 137 -14.18 -17.09 15.26
CA ALA A 137 -15.49 -16.84 14.63
C ALA A 137 -16.42 -16.04 15.54
N SER A 138 -16.41 -16.32 16.85
CA SER A 138 -17.27 -15.66 17.85
C SER A 138 -16.79 -14.22 18.14
N LEU A 139 -15.47 -13.98 18.23
CA LEU A 139 -14.89 -12.68 18.54
C LEU A 139 -14.86 -11.75 17.32
N PHE A 140 -14.44 -12.27 16.17
CA PHE A 140 -14.12 -11.44 15.00
C PHE A 140 -15.10 -11.56 13.84
N GLY A 141 -15.97 -12.56 13.87
CA GLY A 141 -16.85 -12.91 12.75
C GLY A 141 -16.13 -13.72 11.66
N LYS A 142 -16.91 -14.33 10.77
CA LYS A 142 -16.38 -15.24 9.74
C LYS A 142 -15.43 -14.58 8.75
N GLU A 143 -15.68 -13.32 8.42
CA GLU A 143 -14.86 -12.57 7.45
C GLU A 143 -13.46 -12.23 7.98
N ALA A 144 -13.34 -11.97 9.27
CA ALA A 144 -12.08 -11.60 9.91
C ALA A 144 -11.34 -12.81 10.53
N MET A 145 -12.00 -13.95 10.65
CA MET A 145 -11.47 -15.13 11.34
C MET A 145 -10.11 -15.56 10.83
N SER A 146 -9.93 -15.70 9.51
CA SER A 146 -8.66 -16.15 8.93
C SER A 146 -7.53 -15.16 9.18
N GLY A 147 -7.79 -13.85 9.05
CA GLY A 147 -6.81 -12.80 9.33
C GLY A 147 -6.37 -12.77 10.78
N MET A 148 -7.32 -12.92 11.70
CA MET A 148 -7.00 -12.92 13.13
C MET A 148 -6.32 -14.22 13.59
N LEU A 149 -6.67 -15.36 13.01
CA LEU A 149 -5.93 -16.61 13.24
C LEU A 149 -4.49 -16.51 12.72
N ALA A 150 -4.24 -15.82 11.64
CA ALA A 150 -2.89 -15.55 11.16
C ALA A 150 -2.05 -14.74 12.18
N ILE A 151 -2.65 -13.77 12.86
CA ILE A 151 -1.99 -13.02 13.93
C ILE A 151 -1.80 -13.91 15.17
N ILE A 152 -2.82 -14.65 15.59
CA ILE A 152 -2.78 -15.50 16.79
C ILE A 152 -1.71 -16.58 16.65
N ASN A 153 -1.63 -17.25 15.49
CA ASN A 153 -0.76 -18.38 15.21
C ASN A 153 0.56 -17.97 14.52
N GLY A 154 0.76 -16.69 14.24
CA GLY A 154 2.02 -16.19 13.69
C GLY A 154 3.21 -16.61 14.59
N SER A 155 4.36 -16.97 13.99
CA SER A 155 5.50 -17.40 14.78
C SER A 155 5.99 -16.28 15.72
N PRO A 156 6.45 -16.59 16.94
CA PRO A 156 7.06 -15.58 17.81
C PRO A 156 8.24 -14.86 17.14
N ALA A 157 9.01 -15.59 16.33
CA ALA A 157 10.14 -15.03 15.59
C ALA A 157 9.71 -14.00 14.54
N ASP A 158 8.60 -14.22 13.82
CA ASP A 158 8.05 -13.26 12.87
C ASP A 158 7.51 -12.01 13.57
N PHE A 159 6.83 -12.21 14.70
CA PHE A 159 6.34 -11.09 15.51
C PHE A 159 7.50 -10.21 16.02
N GLU A 160 8.53 -10.84 16.60
CA GLU A 160 9.71 -10.14 17.10
C GLU A 160 10.48 -9.44 15.97
N LYS A 161 10.69 -10.14 14.84
CA LYS A 161 11.36 -9.58 13.66
C LYS A 161 10.65 -8.33 13.13
N LEU A 162 9.32 -8.39 12.97
CA LEU A 162 8.53 -7.26 12.51
C LEU A 162 8.54 -6.12 13.53
N SER A 163 8.36 -6.42 14.83
CA SER A 163 8.39 -5.43 15.89
C SER A 163 9.73 -4.69 15.92
N ASN A 164 10.85 -5.42 15.93
CA ASN A 164 12.18 -4.82 15.96
C ASN A 164 12.45 -3.96 14.71
N ALA A 165 12.05 -4.44 13.53
CA ALA A 165 12.24 -3.69 12.29
C ALA A 165 11.45 -2.37 12.27
N ILE A 166 10.24 -2.37 12.82
CA ILE A 166 9.36 -1.20 12.86
C ILE A 166 9.76 -0.26 14.00
N ASP A 167 10.09 -0.79 15.18
CA ASP A 167 10.54 0.02 16.31
C ASP A 167 11.83 0.80 15.97
N THR A 168 12.72 0.20 15.16
CA THR A 168 13.92 0.89 14.67
C THR A 168 13.59 2.12 13.81
N CYS A 169 12.41 2.20 13.19
CA CYS A 169 12.00 3.39 12.44
C CYS A 169 11.72 4.61 13.33
N SER A 170 11.46 4.39 14.61
CA SER A 170 11.15 5.44 15.60
C SER A 170 12.38 6.02 16.30
N ASP A 171 13.55 5.38 16.18
CA ASP A 171 14.75 5.67 16.98
C ASP A 171 15.62 6.81 16.44
N THR A 172 15.06 7.78 15.69
CA THR A 172 15.86 8.83 15.07
C THR A 172 15.56 10.24 15.56
N VAL A 173 16.54 11.11 15.45
CA VAL A 173 16.47 12.51 15.87
C VAL A 173 15.48 13.33 15.04
N ASP A 174 15.21 12.89 13.80
CA ASP A 174 14.34 13.57 12.82
C ASP A 174 13.02 12.81 12.54
N GLY A 175 12.67 11.80 13.34
CA GLY A 175 11.42 11.05 13.21
C GLY A 175 11.38 9.98 12.11
N TYR A 176 12.51 9.74 11.42
CA TYR A 176 12.67 8.60 10.49
C TYR A 176 14.13 8.17 10.45
N ASN A 177 14.38 6.89 10.20
CA ASN A 177 15.76 6.35 10.20
C ASN A 177 16.36 6.18 8.79
N GLY A 178 15.69 6.65 7.77
CA GLY A 178 16.10 6.55 6.37
C GLY A 178 16.06 5.11 5.83
N THR A 179 15.25 4.24 6.37
CA THR A 179 15.08 2.86 5.87
C THR A 179 14.64 2.87 4.41
N THR A 180 13.69 3.72 4.04
CA THR A 180 13.22 3.89 2.66
C THR A 180 14.34 4.32 1.74
N GLU A 181 15.16 5.29 2.16
CA GLU A 181 16.29 5.81 1.38
C GLU A 181 17.38 4.75 1.17
N LYS A 182 17.73 4.00 2.23
CA LYS A 182 18.66 2.88 2.14
C LYS A 182 18.17 1.78 1.21
N MET A 183 16.89 1.43 1.29
CA MET A 183 16.28 0.45 0.39
C MET A 183 16.25 0.94 -1.05
N ALA A 184 15.91 2.21 -1.29
CA ALA A 184 15.93 2.81 -2.60
C ALA A 184 17.35 2.77 -3.20
N ALA A 185 18.38 3.10 -2.42
CA ALA A 185 19.76 3.02 -2.84
C ALA A 185 20.15 1.59 -3.28
N VAL A 186 19.81 0.57 -2.48
CA VAL A 186 20.06 -0.83 -2.82
C VAL A 186 19.30 -1.25 -4.09
N MET A 187 18.04 -0.83 -4.24
CA MET A 187 17.25 -1.13 -5.44
C MET A 187 17.79 -0.44 -6.69
N GLN A 188 18.37 0.74 -6.54
CA GLN A 188 18.97 1.51 -7.65
C GLN A 188 20.37 1.02 -8.05
N ASP A 189 21.04 0.29 -7.18
CA ASP A 189 22.40 -0.24 -7.43
C ASP A 189 22.41 -1.52 -8.30
N ASN A 190 21.29 -1.85 -8.96
CA ASN A 190 21.21 -2.95 -9.91
C ASN A 190 20.83 -2.45 -11.31
N LEU A 191 21.01 -3.32 -12.33
CA LEU A 191 20.76 -2.97 -13.72
C LEU A 191 19.31 -2.47 -13.95
N ALA A 192 18.33 -3.11 -13.33
CA ALA A 192 16.92 -2.70 -13.46
C ALA A 192 16.67 -1.31 -12.84
N GLY A 193 17.29 -1.02 -11.70
CA GLY A 193 17.28 0.30 -11.07
C GLY A 193 17.93 1.36 -11.96
N GLN A 194 19.10 1.08 -12.53
CA GLN A 194 19.78 1.98 -13.46
C GLN A 194 18.96 2.29 -14.71
N VAL A 195 18.27 1.28 -15.27
CA VAL A 195 17.35 1.47 -16.40
C VAL A 195 16.16 2.34 -16.00
N THR A 196 15.63 2.16 -14.78
CA THR A 196 14.52 2.97 -14.27
C THR A 196 14.93 4.43 -14.09
N ILE A 197 16.13 4.70 -13.54
CA ILE A 197 16.71 6.05 -13.41
C ILE A 197 16.87 6.69 -14.79
N LEU A 198 17.47 5.97 -15.75
CA LEU A 198 17.65 6.45 -17.11
C LEU A 198 16.33 6.82 -17.77
N LYS A 199 15.28 5.98 -17.60
CA LYS A 199 13.94 6.26 -18.11
C LYS A 199 13.36 7.54 -17.51
N SER A 200 13.46 7.72 -16.19
CA SER A 200 12.99 8.94 -15.51
C SER A 200 13.73 10.18 -15.97
N GLN A 201 15.05 10.09 -16.16
CA GLN A 201 15.84 11.19 -16.69
C GLN A 201 15.47 11.57 -18.13
N LEU A 202 15.14 10.57 -18.99
CA LEU A 202 14.65 10.81 -20.33
C LEU A 202 13.25 11.44 -20.33
N GLU A 203 12.37 11.04 -19.41
CA GLU A 203 11.05 11.66 -19.23
C GLU A 203 11.18 13.11 -18.78
N GLU A 204 12.05 13.40 -17.80
CA GLU A 204 12.34 14.76 -17.36
C GLU A 204 12.93 15.63 -18.47
N LEU A 205 13.84 15.08 -19.25
CA LEU A 205 14.40 15.73 -20.44
C LEU A 205 13.30 16.05 -21.45
N ALA A 206 12.42 15.09 -21.74
CA ALA A 206 11.29 15.29 -22.66
C ALA A 206 10.35 16.40 -22.16
N ILE A 207 10.07 16.48 -20.87
CA ILE A 207 9.28 17.57 -20.25
C ILE A 207 9.98 18.91 -20.43
N SER A 208 11.28 18.98 -20.10
CA SER A 208 12.09 20.20 -20.20
C SER A 208 12.18 20.72 -21.64
N PHE A 209 12.28 19.83 -22.62
CA PHE A 209 12.25 20.19 -24.04
C PHE A 209 10.86 20.46 -24.59
N SER A 210 9.81 20.00 -23.91
CA SER A 210 8.42 20.18 -24.35
C SER A 210 8.06 21.65 -24.54
N ASP A 211 8.45 22.49 -23.61
CA ASP A 211 8.14 23.94 -23.66
C ASP A 211 8.87 24.66 -24.81
N ILE A 212 10.06 24.18 -25.16
CA ILE A 212 10.88 24.74 -26.25
C ILE A 212 10.44 24.21 -27.61
N LEU A 213 10.15 22.90 -27.70
CA LEU A 213 9.84 22.23 -28.97
C LEU A 213 8.35 22.29 -29.33
N MET A 214 7.45 22.43 -28.34
CA MET A 214 6.01 22.45 -28.60
C MET A 214 5.55 23.52 -29.56
N PRO A 215 6.01 24.77 -29.54
CA PRO A 215 5.65 25.76 -30.54
C PRO A 215 6.02 25.35 -31.94
N THR A 216 7.22 24.76 -32.10
CA THR A 216 7.73 24.28 -33.38
C THR A 216 6.93 23.07 -33.89
N ILE A 217 6.64 22.09 -33.02
CA ILE A 217 5.83 20.91 -33.34
C ILE A 217 4.40 21.35 -33.73
N ARG A 218 3.78 22.26 -32.99
CA ARG A 218 2.45 22.79 -33.32
C ARG A 218 2.45 23.46 -34.70
N SER A 219 3.49 24.25 -35.01
CA SER A 219 3.62 24.88 -36.33
C SER A 219 3.73 23.86 -37.46
N VAL A 220 4.51 22.80 -37.26
CA VAL A 220 4.63 21.71 -38.23
C VAL A 220 3.32 20.96 -38.40
N VAL A 221 2.66 20.61 -37.30
CA VAL A 221 1.35 19.94 -37.33
C VAL A 221 0.30 20.79 -38.02
N SER A 222 0.23 22.10 -37.73
CA SER A 222 -0.69 23.03 -38.41
C SER A 222 -0.46 23.09 -39.91
N ARG A 223 0.81 23.15 -40.36
CA ARG A 223 1.13 23.14 -41.82
C ARG A 223 0.73 21.82 -42.47
N ILE A 224 0.93 20.68 -41.77
CA ILE A 224 0.49 19.38 -42.27
C ILE A 224 -1.03 19.33 -42.38
N GLN A 225 -1.76 19.85 -41.40
CA GLN A 225 -3.21 19.93 -41.44
C GLN A 225 -3.71 20.78 -42.61
N GLU A 226 -3.14 21.98 -42.79
CA GLU A 226 -3.45 22.81 -43.93
C GLU A 226 -3.22 22.13 -45.28
N LEU A 227 -2.14 21.36 -45.40
CA LEU A 227 -1.81 20.59 -46.61
C LEU A 227 -2.82 19.46 -46.81
N VAL A 228 -3.17 18.74 -45.77
CA VAL A 228 -4.20 17.70 -45.79
C VAL A 228 -5.55 18.28 -46.21
N ASP A 229 -5.93 19.44 -45.63
CA ASP A 229 -7.19 20.10 -45.97
C ASP A 229 -7.23 20.54 -47.44
N LYS A 230 -6.13 21.12 -47.96
CA LYS A 230 -6.01 21.45 -49.37
C LYS A 230 -6.10 20.19 -50.28
N LEU A 231 -5.42 19.10 -49.89
CA LEU A 231 -5.52 17.83 -50.62
C LEU A 231 -6.95 17.26 -50.60
N ASN A 232 -7.64 17.40 -49.48
CA ASN A 232 -9.04 16.94 -49.32
C ASN A 232 -10.03 17.73 -50.19
N GLN A 233 -9.73 18.98 -50.50
CA GLN A 233 -10.56 19.87 -51.33
C GLN A 233 -10.35 19.67 -52.82
N LEU A 234 -9.30 18.93 -53.24
CA LEU A 234 -9.06 18.62 -54.63
C LEU A 234 -10.10 17.64 -55.20
N ASP A 235 -10.38 17.75 -56.46
CA ASP A 235 -11.24 16.81 -57.19
C ASP A 235 -10.62 15.41 -57.28
N PRO A 236 -11.43 14.35 -57.49
CA PRO A 236 -10.94 12.97 -57.51
C PRO A 236 -9.84 12.67 -58.54
N GLN A 237 -9.90 13.34 -59.72
CA GLN A 237 -8.91 13.11 -60.78
C GLN A 237 -7.55 13.70 -60.42
N THR A 238 -7.53 14.89 -59.84
CA THR A 238 -6.31 15.54 -59.35
C THR A 238 -5.69 14.74 -58.17
N LYS A 239 -6.50 14.21 -57.27
CA LYS A 239 -6.02 13.31 -56.18
C LYS A 239 -5.35 12.06 -56.73
N GLU A 240 -5.95 11.44 -57.73
CA GLU A 240 -5.39 10.24 -58.35
C GLU A 240 -4.06 10.53 -59.05
N THR A 241 -3.96 11.70 -59.73
CA THR A 241 -2.72 12.13 -60.36
C THR A 241 -1.61 12.38 -59.35
N ILE A 242 -1.89 13.06 -58.23
CA ILE A 242 -0.94 13.30 -57.14
C ILE A 242 -0.48 11.95 -56.54
N ALA A 243 -1.41 11.01 -56.29
CA ALA A 243 -1.09 9.71 -55.72
C ALA A 243 -0.15 8.92 -56.67
N LYS A 244 -0.38 8.97 -57.98
CA LYS A 244 0.50 8.32 -59.00
C LYS A 244 1.90 8.94 -59.01
N ILE A 245 2.00 10.28 -58.95
CA ILE A 245 3.29 10.98 -58.90
C ILE A 245 4.05 10.63 -57.63
N ALA A 246 3.36 10.63 -56.44
CA ALA A 246 3.98 10.27 -55.18
C ALA A 246 4.49 8.83 -55.18
N LEU A 247 3.74 7.90 -55.76
CA LEU A 247 4.14 6.49 -55.91
C LEU A 247 5.38 6.32 -56.79
N VAL A 248 5.46 7.08 -57.87
CA VAL A 248 6.65 7.08 -58.77
C VAL A 248 7.84 7.71 -58.06
N ALA A 249 7.66 8.81 -57.34
CA ALA A 249 8.73 9.43 -56.57
C ALA A 249 9.27 8.51 -55.47
N ALA A 250 8.38 7.80 -54.79
CA ALA A 250 8.78 6.82 -53.75
C ALA A 250 9.46 5.57 -54.30
N ALA A 251 9.23 5.24 -55.57
CA ALA A 251 9.88 4.12 -56.26
C ALA A 251 11.27 4.46 -56.85
N LEU A 252 11.57 5.77 -56.98
CA LEU A 252 12.83 6.27 -57.52
C LEU A 252 13.82 6.78 -56.47
N GLY A 253 13.41 6.90 -55.22
CA GLY A 253 14.23 7.33 -54.06
C GLY A 253 14.46 6.24 -53.08
#